data_ea7016e64261b0cb2facd2a47104a2a8
#
_entry.id   ea7016e64261b0cb2facd2a47104a2a8
#
_cell.length_a   1.000
_cell.length_b   1.000
_cell.length_c   1.000
_cell.angle_alpha   90.00
_cell.angle_beta   90.00
_cell.angle_gamma   90.00
#
_symmetry.space_group_name_H-M   'P 1'
#
loop_
_entity.id
_entity.type
_entity.pdbx_description
1 polymer ?
#
loop_
_entity_poly.entity_id
_entity_poly.type
_entity_poly.pdbx_seq_one_letter_code
_entity_poly.pdbx_strand_id
1 'polypeptide(L)'
;MNTTEQLAVITKKAWFTKNIGLATRTSRLAADCDSGWRIMAEDEDEKCFDRLEQLELVSLAEVCQLEPAFAEIMEQAEEQAFYLVDGQFQL
;
A
#
# COMPACT_ATOMS: atom_id res chain seq x y z
N MET A 1 3.35 -26.91 3.73
CA MET A 1 3.99 -25.71 4.13
C MET A 1 3.13 -24.50 3.90
N ASN A 2 2.93 -23.73 4.91
CA ASN A 2 2.08 -22.54 4.80
C ASN A 2 2.90 -21.31 4.55
N THR A 3 2.67 -20.71 3.41
CA THR A 3 3.24 -19.43 3.13
C THR A 3 2.22 -18.38 3.55
N THR A 4 2.56 -17.61 4.57
CA THR A 4 1.69 -16.54 5.01
C THR A 4 1.71 -15.46 3.94
N GLU A 5 0.53 -15.15 3.41
CA GLU A 5 0.41 -14.11 2.41
C GLU A 5 0.69 -12.75 3.05
N GLN A 6 1.57 -11.98 2.42
CA GLN A 6 1.88 -10.65 2.90
C GLN A 6 0.74 -9.70 2.59
N LEU A 7 0.40 -8.85 3.56
CA LEU A 7 -0.71 -7.92 3.44
C LEU A 7 -0.21 -6.48 3.40
N ALA A 8 -0.99 -5.63 2.75
CA ALA A 8 -0.79 -4.20 2.73
C ALA A 8 -2.00 -3.53 3.36
N VAL A 9 -1.78 -2.36 3.94
CA VAL A 9 -2.86 -1.52 4.45
C VAL A 9 -3.11 -0.46 3.39
N ILE A 10 -4.35 -0.39 2.90
CA ILE A 10 -4.74 0.56 1.88
C ILE A 10 -6.00 1.28 2.35
N THR A 11 -6.09 2.58 2.07
CA THR A 11 -7.30 3.31 2.43
C THR A 11 -8.48 2.81 1.60
N LYS A 12 -9.67 2.83 2.20
CA LYS A 12 -10.88 2.45 1.47
C LYS A 12 -11.07 3.32 0.24
N LYS A 13 -10.76 4.60 0.34
CA LYS A 13 -10.88 5.50 -0.79
C LYS A 13 -10.01 5.05 -1.96
N ALA A 14 -8.73 4.76 -1.68
CA ALA A 14 -7.83 4.30 -2.74
C ALA A 14 -8.30 2.97 -3.33
N TRP A 15 -8.78 2.08 -2.47
CA TRP A 15 -9.22 0.75 -2.90
C TRP A 15 -10.47 0.80 -3.76
N PHE A 16 -11.51 1.52 -3.30
CA PHE A 16 -12.79 1.53 -3.99
C PHE A 16 -12.83 2.44 -5.21
N THR A 17 -12.03 3.51 -5.22
CA THR A 17 -11.96 4.40 -6.38
C THR A 17 -10.88 3.98 -7.36
N LYS A 18 -10.04 3.00 -6.99
CA LYS A 18 -8.91 2.53 -7.78
C LYS A 18 -7.93 3.67 -8.09
N ASN A 19 -7.75 4.54 -7.11
CA ASN A 19 -6.90 5.72 -7.26
C ASN A 19 -5.81 5.68 -6.20
N ILE A 20 -4.60 5.31 -6.60
CA ILE A 20 -3.45 5.29 -5.71
C ILE A 20 -2.57 6.49 -6.03
N GLY A 21 -2.26 7.26 -4.98
CA GLY A 21 -1.38 8.41 -5.13
C GLY A 21 -0.02 8.20 -4.49
N LEU A 22 0.01 7.48 -3.37
CA LEU A 22 1.24 7.31 -2.61
C LEU A 22 1.28 5.92 -1.99
N ALA A 23 2.45 5.27 -2.08
CA ALA A 23 2.71 4.02 -1.39
C ALA A 23 3.99 4.21 -0.56
N THR A 24 3.90 3.94 0.73
CA THR A 24 5.05 3.99 1.62
C THR A 24 5.26 2.64 2.27
N ARG A 25 6.49 2.31 2.63
CA ARG A 25 6.76 1.07 3.34
C ARG A 25 7.39 1.39 4.69
N THR A 26 6.69 1.01 5.75
CA THR A 26 7.15 1.24 7.12
C THR A 26 7.82 -0.01 7.68
N SER A 27 8.77 0.19 8.60
CA SER A 27 9.36 -0.90 9.36
C SER A 27 8.57 -1.22 10.62
N ARG A 28 7.56 -0.41 10.94
CA ARG A 28 6.71 -0.62 12.12
C ARG A 28 5.53 -1.50 11.75
N LEU A 29 5.73 -2.79 11.84
CA LEU A 29 4.72 -3.76 11.42
C LEU A 29 3.70 -4.00 12.52
N ALA A 30 2.43 -4.16 12.11
CA ALA A 30 1.33 -4.43 13.02
C ALA A 30 1.23 -5.92 13.37
N ALA A 31 1.69 -6.79 12.49
CA ALA A 31 1.63 -8.24 12.65
C ALA A 31 2.64 -8.89 11.70
N ASP A 32 2.84 -10.21 11.87
CA ASP A 32 3.80 -10.94 11.05
C ASP A 32 3.45 -10.92 9.56
N CYS A 33 2.17 -10.86 9.23
CA CYS A 33 1.72 -10.84 7.85
C CYS A 33 1.74 -9.44 7.23
N ASP A 34 2.06 -8.41 8.02
CA ASP A 34 2.11 -7.04 7.54
C ASP A 34 3.38 -6.81 6.74
N SER A 35 3.23 -6.46 5.47
CA SER A 35 4.38 -6.18 4.61
C SER A 35 5.02 -4.83 4.91
N GLY A 36 4.32 -3.97 5.63
CA GLY A 36 4.76 -2.60 5.86
C GLY A 36 4.23 -1.61 4.84
N TRP A 37 3.64 -2.09 3.75
CA TRP A 37 3.10 -1.17 2.74
C TRP A 37 1.86 -0.45 3.24
N ARG A 38 1.84 0.86 3.06
CA ARG A 38 0.74 1.76 3.40
C ARG A 38 0.41 2.55 2.16
N ILE A 39 -0.81 2.43 1.68
CA ILE A 39 -1.20 2.96 0.38
C ILE A 39 -2.39 3.90 0.56
N MET A 40 -2.33 5.06 -0.03
CA MET A 40 -3.39 6.06 0.08
C MET A 40 -3.73 6.65 -1.28
N ALA A 41 -4.91 7.27 -1.37
CA ALA A 41 -5.34 7.93 -2.57
C ALA A 41 -4.57 9.25 -2.76
N GLU A 42 -4.63 9.77 -3.97
CA GLU A 42 -3.88 10.97 -4.35
C GLU A 42 -4.21 12.20 -3.51
N ASP A 43 -5.45 12.31 -3.05
CA ASP A 43 -5.90 13.46 -2.28
C ASP A 43 -5.98 13.21 -0.77
N GLU A 44 -5.36 12.12 -0.31
CA GLU A 44 -5.31 11.81 1.11
C GLU A 44 -3.93 12.09 1.69
N ASP A 45 -3.85 12.17 3.02
CA ASP A 45 -2.58 12.33 3.71
C ASP A 45 -2.42 11.21 4.76
N GLU A 46 -1.28 11.22 5.46
CA GLU A 46 -0.94 10.16 6.41
C GLU A 46 -1.93 10.03 7.56
N LYS A 47 -2.71 11.06 7.85
CA LYS A 47 -3.67 11.02 8.93
C LYS A 47 -4.77 10.01 8.69
N CYS A 48 -5.00 9.63 7.43
CA CYS A 48 -6.02 8.64 7.12
C CYS A 48 -5.72 7.29 7.77
N PHE A 49 -4.45 6.99 8.07
CA PHE A 49 -4.06 5.74 8.70
C PHE A 49 -4.34 5.71 10.20
N ASP A 50 -4.73 6.83 10.78
CA ASP A 50 -5.14 6.89 12.18
C ASP A 50 -6.59 6.46 12.38
N ARG A 51 -7.33 6.26 11.29
CA ARG A 51 -8.74 5.89 11.33
C ARG A 51 -8.93 4.49 10.77
N LEU A 52 -8.96 3.50 11.67
CA LEU A 52 -9.05 2.10 11.27
C LEU A 52 -10.25 1.80 10.40
N GLU A 53 -11.38 2.49 10.61
CA GLU A 53 -12.57 2.28 9.82
C GLU A 53 -12.42 2.74 8.37
N GLN A 54 -11.36 3.48 8.07
CA GLN A 54 -11.08 3.95 6.72
C GLN A 54 -10.04 3.08 6.00
N LEU A 55 -9.66 1.95 6.59
CA LEU A 55 -8.59 1.11 6.07
C LEU A 55 -9.09 -0.27 5.68
N GLU A 56 -8.42 -0.85 4.68
CA GLU A 56 -8.63 -2.23 4.27
C GLU A 56 -7.31 -2.97 4.31
N LEU A 57 -7.36 -4.25 4.65
CA LEU A 57 -6.20 -5.14 4.54
C LEU A 57 -6.35 -5.95 3.27
N VAL A 58 -5.37 -5.87 2.40
CA VAL A 58 -5.39 -6.58 1.12
C VAL A 58 -4.04 -7.25 0.89
N SER A 59 -4.02 -8.30 0.08
CA SER A 59 -2.76 -8.96 -0.26
C SER A 59 -1.96 -8.09 -1.24
N LEU A 60 -0.65 -8.31 -1.27
CA LEU A 60 0.19 -7.61 -2.25
C LEU A 60 -0.22 -7.96 -3.67
N ALA A 61 -0.66 -9.21 -3.89
CA ALA A 61 -1.14 -9.62 -5.20
C ALA A 61 -2.38 -8.81 -5.62
N GLU A 62 -3.28 -8.54 -4.67
CA GLU A 62 -4.46 -7.73 -4.95
C GLU A 62 -4.09 -6.29 -5.30
N VAL A 63 -3.07 -5.74 -4.63
CA VAL A 63 -2.59 -4.40 -4.97
C VAL A 63 -2.01 -4.38 -6.38
N CYS A 64 -1.28 -5.42 -6.77
CA CYS A 64 -0.73 -5.51 -8.12
C CYS A 64 -1.83 -5.61 -9.18
N GLN A 65 -2.95 -6.24 -8.85
CA GLN A 65 -4.10 -6.29 -9.75
C GLN A 65 -4.76 -4.92 -9.88
N LEU A 66 -4.82 -4.18 -8.79
CA LEU A 66 -5.40 -2.84 -8.79
C LEU A 66 -4.52 -1.87 -9.55
N GLU A 67 -3.21 -1.95 -9.32
CA GLU A 67 -2.22 -1.07 -9.94
C GLU A 67 -0.98 -1.89 -10.29
N PRO A 68 -0.85 -2.35 -11.54
CA PRO A 68 0.28 -3.22 -11.94
C PRO A 68 1.66 -2.60 -11.68
N ALA A 69 1.78 -1.28 -11.70
CA ALA A 69 3.06 -0.64 -11.43
C ALA A 69 3.59 -0.93 -10.03
N PHE A 70 2.71 -1.29 -9.08
CA PHE A 70 3.13 -1.63 -7.73
C PHE A 70 4.09 -2.83 -7.72
N ALA A 71 3.98 -3.73 -8.67
CA ALA A 71 4.86 -4.90 -8.74
C ALA A 71 6.33 -4.50 -8.85
N GLU A 72 6.61 -3.32 -9.38
CA GLU A 72 7.97 -2.85 -9.56
C GLU A 72 8.59 -2.32 -8.27
N ILE A 73 7.77 -1.97 -7.28
CA ILE A 73 8.29 -1.39 -6.04
C ILE A 73 8.02 -2.25 -4.81
N MET A 74 7.22 -3.30 -4.92
CA MET A 74 6.78 -4.03 -3.74
C MET A 74 7.91 -4.69 -2.94
N GLU A 75 9.08 -4.84 -3.52
CA GLU A 75 10.25 -5.39 -2.85
C GLU A 75 11.27 -4.34 -2.46
N GLN A 76 10.94 -3.07 -2.62
CA GLN A 76 11.84 -1.98 -2.23
C GLN A 76 11.98 -1.90 -0.72
N ALA A 77 13.07 -1.27 -0.29
CA ALA A 77 13.41 -1.19 1.13
C ALA A 77 12.38 -0.40 1.94
N GLU A 78 12.37 -0.68 3.24
CA GLU A 78 11.50 0.02 4.18
C GLU A 78 11.90 1.49 4.29
N GLU A 79 10.98 2.30 4.81
CA GLU A 79 11.15 3.73 5.05
C GLU A 79 11.33 4.54 3.78
N GLN A 80 10.73 4.07 2.68
CA GLN A 80 10.71 4.81 1.42
C GLN A 80 9.29 5.15 1.03
N ALA A 81 9.11 6.26 0.33
CA ALA A 81 7.82 6.70 -0.16
C ALA A 81 7.88 6.82 -1.68
N PHE A 82 6.85 6.30 -2.33
CA PHE A 82 6.76 6.31 -3.79
C PHE A 82 5.46 6.97 -4.21
N TYR A 83 5.57 8.00 -5.07
CA TYR A 83 4.41 8.69 -5.63
C TYR A 83 4.08 8.10 -6.98
N LEU A 84 2.81 7.87 -7.23
CA LEU A 84 2.37 7.35 -8.53
C LEU A 84 2.19 8.53 -9.48
N VAL A 85 3.02 8.60 -10.52
CA VAL A 85 3.01 9.68 -11.50
C VAL A 85 2.99 9.05 -12.88
N ASP A 86 1.95 9.34 -13.66
CA ASP A 86 1.80 8.85 -15.05
C ASP A 86 1.96 7.33 -15.13
N GLY A 87 1.38 6.61 -14.17
CA GLY A 87 1.39 5.16 -14.17
C GLY A 87 2.68 4.52 -13.69
N GLN A 88 3.59 5.31 -13.10
CA GLN A 88 4.84 4.81 -12.55
C GLN A 88 5.07 5.36 -11.15
N PHE A 89 5.58 4.50 -10.26
CA PHE A 89 5.94 4.96 -8.92
C PHE A 89 7.32 5.58 -8.93
N GLN A 90 7.44 6.74 -8.30
CA GLN A 90 8.69 7.51 -8.22
C GLN A 90 8.95 7.95 -6.78
N LEU A 91 10.20 7.98 -6.41
CA LEU A 91 10.61 8.49 -5.10
C LEU A 91 10.37 9.99 -4.96
#